data_92da2a7e6bfed1c34f296b3caf251ebd
#
_entry.id   92da2a7e6bfed1c34f296b3caf251ebd
#
_cell.length_a   1.000
_cell.length_b   1.000
_cell.length_c   1.000
_cell.angle_alpha   90.00
_cell.angle_beta   90.00
_cell.angle_gamma   90.00
#
_symmetry.space_group_name_H-M   'P 1'
#
loop_
_entity.id
_entity.type
_entity.pdbx_description
1 polymer ?
#
loop_
_entity_poly.entity_id
_entity_poly.type
_entity_poly.pdbx_seq_one_letter_code
_entity_poly.pdbx_strand_id
1 'polypeptide(L)'
;MEIQLSDGSSIYEPLPRLPKDAAPLDDGLIDLHTVANSLFIAEREMVRGFGRVAKIGLPLRNGLSKDLSDTLDSLFVHLYGYSPSFDTRPTPQSLEPEFKAEWSNGYTALFSCGMDSTSGILAARRRFPVRGMMTLHPDFPNLTSTMHRLKHNVLEPLDIGLGVATAPPHGAMNRLTRGILYVTNAVLLHARNIIIPEVGPTMYQPRFTLLDEIARTTDPALLTKAKELVRLITGEPITLIKPSENLTKAEAGRASPQPDILSETTSCVSTMFISSGEPHCGSCYGCVVRRLAFSVLGQKDRPYWKTGFTGEGADNTAHLVRFSLDFLVNPESVPWYTMENIRGYHKEELFRRFALDNLAGLVLLPDSHNLLQKRLVELVLSKVGKSQLEDRVARIRGGRYSLDFQSVSSAPLVSSEGNLRY
;
A
#
# COMPACT_ATOMS: atom_id res chain seq x y z
N MET A 1 22.31 0.09 15.32
CA MET A 1 21.31 1.08 15.69
C MET A 1 20.95 0.92 17.16
N GLU A 2 20.70 2.01 17.86
CA GLU A 2 20.22 2.01 19.25
C GLU A 2 18.90 2.74 19.34
N ILE A 3 17.92 2.15 20.02
CA ILE A 3 16.64 2.77 20.35
C ILE A 3 16.51 2.81 21.86
N GLN A 4 16.34 3.99 22.43
CA GLN A 4 16.09 4.17 23.85
C GLN A 4 14.59 4.35 24.07
N LEU A 5 14.03 3.57 24.98
CA LEU A 5 12.62 3.64 25.37
C LEU A 5 12.40 4.65 26.49
N SER A 6 11.15 5.03 26.71
CA SER A 6 10.77 6.02 27.73
C SER A 6 11.04 5.56 29.18
N ASP A 7 11.20 4.26 29.42
CA ASP A 7 11.59 3.69 30.70
C ASP A 7 13.11 3.70 30.93
N GLY A 8 13.89 4.23 30.00
CA GLY A 8 15.36 4.29 30.05
C GLY A 8 16.06 3.05 29.51
N SER A 9 15.35 1.99 29.16
CA SER A 9 15.95 0.80 28.55
C SER A 9 16.40 1.10 27.12
N SER A 10 17.40 0.38 26.63
CA SER A 10 17.93 0.52 25.27
C SER A 10 17.87 -0.81 24.52
N ILE A 11 17.47 -0.74 23.27
CA ILE A 11 17.45 -1.87 22.35
C ILE A 11 18.53 -1.65 21.29
N TYR A 12 19.39 -2.65 21.14
CA TYR A 12 20.43 -2.66 20.13
C TYR A 12 20.07 -3.69 19.06
N GLU A 13 19.84 -3.25 17.83
CA GLU A 13 19.58 -4.15 16.70
C GLU A 13 20.55 -3.89 15.55
N PRO A 14 21.05 -4.96 14.92
CA PRO A 14 21.74 -4.81 13.64
C PRO A 14 20.75 -4.32 12.57
N LEU A 15 21.20 -3.41 11.74
CA LEU A 15 20.42 -3.04 10.55
C LEU A 15 20.29 -4.23 9.61
N PRO A 16 19.15 -4.41 8.93
CA PRO A 16 19.01 -5.41 7.89
C PRO A 16 20.11 -5.27 6.84
N ARG A 17 20.53 -6.40 6.28
CA ARG A 17 21.48 -6.38 5.16
C ARG A 17 20.87 -5.68 3.97
N LEU A 18 21.70 -4.97 3.24
CA LEU A 18 21.33 -4.42 1.95
C LEU A 18 20.84 -5.53 1.02
N PRO A 19 19.88 -5.24 0.12
CA PRO A 19 19.47 -6.20 -0.90
C PRO A 19 20.69 -6.73 -1.67
N LYS A 20 20.74 -8.04 -1.92
CA LYS A 20 21.88 -8.65 -2.63
C LYS A 20 22.10 -8.10 -4.03
N ASP A 21 21.02 -7.65 -4.66
CA ASP A 21 21.01 -7.07 -5.99
C ASP A 21 21.09 -5.52 -5.98
N ALA A 22 21.34 -4.93 -4.81
CA ALA A 22 21.59 -3.51 -4.75
C ALA A 22 22.85 -3.19 -5.55
N ALA A 23 22.72 -2.24 -6.47
CA ALA A 23 23.89 -1.70 -7.18
C ALA A 23 24.87 -1.08 -6.16
N PRO A 24 26.10 -0.79 -6.54
CA PRO A 24 27.03 -0.11 -5.65
C PRO A 24 26.38 1.14 -5.05
N LEU A 25 26.31 1.20 -3.73
CA LEU A 25 25.59 2.26 -3.02
C LEU A 25 26.57 3.34 -2.56
N ASP A 26 26.21 4.59 -2.82
CA ASP A 26 26.89 5.72 -2.22
C ASP A 26 26.46 5.90 -0.74
N ASP A 27 27.16 6.80 -0.03
CA ASP A 27 26.88 7.05 1.38
C ASP A 27 25.47 7.57 1.63
N GLY A 28 24.90 8.34 0.69
CA GLY A 28 23.51 8.81 0.79
C GLY A 28 22.49 7.66 0.73
N LEU A 29 22.69 6.70 -0.15
CA LEU A 29 21.80 5.53 -0.24
C LEU A 29 21.93 4.62 0.99
N ILE A 30 23.13 4.49 1.54
CA ILE A 30 23.36 3.75 2.80
C ILE A 30 22.67 4.46 3.97
N ASP A 31 22.77 5.77 4.05
CA ASP A 31 22.11 6.58 5.08
C ASP A 31 20.57 6.49 4.94
N LEU A 32 20.04 6.52 3.72
CA LEU A 32 18.63 6.35 3.46
C LEU A 32 18.13 4.98 3.92
N HIS A 33 18.86 3.90 3.61
CA HIS A 33 18.54 2.56 4.10
C HIS A 33 18.56 2.50 5.63
N THR A 34 19.55 3.14 6.25
CA THR A 34 19.68 3.23 7.70
C THR A 34 18.49 3.93 8.35
N VAL A 35 18.10 5.10 7.84
CA VAL A 35 16.94 5.85 8.34
C VAL A 35 15.66 5.03 8.22
N ALA A 36 15.36 4.51 7.04
CA ALA A 36 14.11 3.78 6.81
C ALA A 36 13.97 2.54 7.71
N ASN A 37 15.05 1.78 7.89
CA ASN A 37 15.02 0.62 8.77
C ASN A 37 14.96 1.00 10.25
N SER A 38 15.59 2.10 10.64
CA SER A 38 15.52 2.61 12.01
C SER A 38 14.09 3.03 12.38
N LEU A 39 13.40 3.72 11.49
CA LEU A 39 12.00 4.09 11.66
C LEU A 39 11.10 2.84 11.79
N PHE A 40 11.34 1.85 10.92
CA PHE A 40 10.56 0.60 10.94
C PHE A 40 10.77 -0.18 12.25
N ILE A 41 12.00 -0.28 12.73
CA ILE A 41 12.30 -0.98 13.99
C ILE A 41 11.73 -0.20 15.18
N ALA A 42 11.82 1.14 15.19
CA ALA A 42 11.21 1.97 16.23
C ALA A 42 9.68 1.76 16.31
N GLU A 43 8.99 1.74 15.17
CA GLU A 43 7.56 1.43 15.13
C GLU A 43 7.26 0.04 15.67
N ARG A 44 8.05 -0.97 15.29
CA ARG A 44 7.89 -2.34 15.78
C ARG A 44 7.91 -2.40 17.31
N GLU A 45 8.87 -1.73 17.93
CA GLU A 45 9.01 -1.75 19.38
C GLU A 45 7.87 -1.02 20.09
N MET A 46 7.37 0.08 19.52
CA MET A 46 6.16 0.75 20.02
C MET A 46 4.92 -0.16 19.98
N VAL A 47 4.73 -0.88 18.86
CA VAL A 47 3.57 -1.78 18.65
C VAL A 47 3.65 -2.99 19.59
N ARG A 48 4.86 -3.46 19.96
CA ARG A 48 5.05 -4.55 20.92
C ARG A 48 4.72 -4.18 22.36
N GLY A 49 4.36 -2.93 22.62
CA GLY A 49 3.97 -2.49 23.96
C GLY A 49 5.12 -2.06 24.85
N PHE A 50 6.32 -1.89 24.32
CA PHE A 50 7.49 -1.38 25.07
C PHE A 50 7.42 0.12 25.38
N GLY A 51 6.27 0.77 25.11
CA GLY A 51 6.08 2.19 25.42
C GLY A 51 6.54 3.13 24.31
N ARG A 52 6.73 4.42 24.66
CA ARG A 52 7.20 5.41 23.68
C ARG A 52 8.71 5.28 23.48
N VAL A 53 9.14 5.43 22.24
CA VAL A 53 10.55 5.61 21.90
C VAL A 53 10.96 7.03 22.31
N ALA A 54 11.96 7.14 23.17
CA ALA A 54 12.45 8.44 23.65
C ALA A 54 13.57 8.98 22.76
N LYS A 55 14.44 8.07 22.24
CA LYS A 55 15.59 8.45 21.43
C LYS A 55 15.90 7.39 20.37
N ILE A 56 16.31 7.83 19.19
CA ILE A 56 16.78 6.97 18.09
C ILE A 56 18.20 7.39 17.71
N GLY A 57 19.15 6.48 17.89
CA GLY A 57 20.52 6.65 17.44
C GLY A 57 20.67 6.21 15.98
N LEU A 58 20.95 7.16 15.10
CA LEU A 58 21.12 6.94 13.66
C LEU A 58 22.61 6.87 13.31
N PRO A 59 23.17 5.72 12.92
CA PRO A 59 24.55 5.62 12.48
C PRO A 59 24.69 6.11 11.02
N LEU A 60 24.62 7.43 10.84
CA LEU A 60 24.70 8.09 9.53
C LEU A 60 26.15 8.42 9.16
N ARG A 61 26.52 8.25 7.89
CA ARG A 61 27.82 8.60 7.33
C ARG A 61 27.96 10.09 7.08
N ASN A 62 26.89 10.71 6.58
CA ASN A 62 26.84 12.15 6.27
C ASN A 62 26.34 13.00 7.44
N GLY A 63 26.02 12.38 8.58
CA GLY A 63 25.50 13.07 9.75
C GLY A 63 24.03 13.48 9.62
N LEU A 64 23.50 14.11 10.66
CA LEU A 64 22.10 14.56 10.75
C LEU A 64 22.06 16.08 10.53
N SER A 65 21.60 16.51 9.35
CA SER A 65 21.32 17.93 9.10
C SER A 65 20.09 18.39 9.89
N LYS A 66 19.98 19.70 10.10
CA LYS A 66 18.79 20.27 10.75
C LYS A 66 17.50 19.93 9.97
N ASP A 67 17.51 20.10 8.65
CA ASP A 67 16.35 19.83 7.81
C ASP A 67 15.91 18.36 7.86
N LEU A 68 16.89 17.43 7.92
CA LEU A 68 16.60 16.02 8.11
C LEU A 68 16.00 15.74 9.48
N SER A 69 16.55 16.35 10.55
CA SER A 69 15.97 16.23 11.91
C SER A 69 14.54 16.75 11.95
N ASP A 70 14.30 17.95 11.44
CA ASP A 70 12.96 18.57 11.41
C ASP A 70 11.95 17.72 10.60
N THR A 71 12.41 17.09 9.51
CA THR A 71 11.55 16.18 8.71
C THR A 71 11.22 14.91 9.47
N LEU A 72 12.18 14.32 10.18
CA LEU A 72 11.96 13.13 11.02
C LEU A 72 11.02 13.45 12.19
N ASP A 73 11.22 14.59 12.86
CA ASP A 73 10.32 15.08 13.91
C ASP A 73 8.89 15.22 13.39
N SER A 74 8.72 15.90 12.27
CA SER A 74 7.42 16.10 11.64
C SER A 74 6.77 14.78 11.21
N LEU A 75 7.56 13.79 10.77
CA LEU A 75 7.08 12.46 10.44
C LEU A 75 6.53 11.73 11.67
N PHE A 76 7.29 11.73 12.78
CA PHE A 76 6.87 11.08 14.02
C PHE A 76 5.63 11.74 14.63
N VAL A 77 5.58 13.06 14.62
CA VAL A 77 4.38 13.81 15.07
C VAL A 77 3.17 13.44 14.21
N HIS A 78 3.33 13.35 12.89
CA HIS A 78 2.24 12.95 11.98
C HIS A 78 1.75 11.52 12.24
N LEU A 79 2.67 10.59 12.50
CA LEU A 79 2.31 9.18 12.68
C LEU A 79 1.83 8.85 14.10
N TYR A 80 2.44 9.44 15.11
CA TYR A 80 2.31 9.00 16.51
C TYR A 80 1.90 10.12 17.49
N GLY A 81 1.80 11.36 17.02
CA GLY A 81 1.45 12.52 17.84
C GLY A 81 2.58 13.00 18.76
N TYR A 82 3.80 12.49 18.63
CA TYR A 82 4.99 12.94 19.37
C TYR A 82 6.23 12.68 18.52
N SER A 83 7.39 13.25 18.92
CA SER A 83 8.67 12.94 18.32
C SER A 83 9.68 12.47 19.37
N PRO A 84 10.47 11.41 19.07
CA PRO A 84 11.65 11.06 19.85
C PRO A 84 12.79 12.05 19.54
N SER A 85 13.80 12.11 20.37
CA SER A 85 15.05 12.79 19.99
C SER A 85 15.85 11.91 19.02
N PHE A 86 16.47 12.56 18.03
CA PHE A 86 17.38 11.88 17.11
C PHE A 86 18.83 12.26 17.44
N ASP A 87 19.70 11.28 17.40
CA ASP A 87 21.14 11.45 17.65
C ASP A 87 21.93 10.75 16.55
N THR A 88 23.06 11.33 16.17
CA THR A 88 23.96 10.69 15.22
C THR A 88 25.10 10.04 15.95
N ARG A 89 25.37 8.79 15.59
CA ARG A 89 26.63 8.13 15.96
C ARG A 89 27.52 8.08 14.73
N PRO A 90 28.78 8.52 14.84
CA PRO A 90 29.70 8.40 13.73
C PRO A 90 29.81 6.94 13.31
N THR A 91 29.46 6.64 12.07
CA THR A 91 29.83 5.36 11.46
C THR A 91 31.27 5.52 11.00
N PRO A 92 32.15 4.53 11.24
CA PRO A 92 33.47 4.57 10.63
C PRO A 92 33.30 4.74 9.12
N GLN A 93 33.87 5.82 8.56
CA GLN A 93 33.87 6.01 7.13
C GLN A 93 34.57 4.81 6.51
N SER A 94 33.92 4.17 5.54
CA SER A 94 34.59 3.17 4.74
C SER A 94 35.65 3.90 3.91
N LEU A 95 36.85 3.33 3.84
CA LEU A 95 37.92 3.84 2.98
C LEU A 95 37.69 3.51 1.48
N GLU A 96 36.49 3.08 1.13
CA GLU A 96 36.13 2.79 -0.26
C GLU A 96 35.94 4.09 -1.03
N PRO A 97 36.37 4.16 -2.29
CA PRO A 97 36.23 5.36 -3.11
C PRO A 97 34.78 5.76 -3.24
N GLU A 98 34.49 7.06 -3.19
CA GLU A 98 33.16 7.62 -3.43
C GLU A 98 32.61 7.12 -4.77
N PHE A 99 31.66 6.24 -4.69
CA PHE A 99 30.90 5.79 -5.84
C PHE A 99 29.67 6.68 -5.99
N LYS A 100 29.50 7.32 -7.15
CA LYS A 100 28.26 8.02 -7.46
C LYS A 100 27.31 7.06 -8.16
N ALA A 101 26.17 6.85 -7.53
CA ALA A 101 25.14 6.02 -8.10
C ALA A 101 24.61 6.60 -9.43
N GLU A 102 24.56 5.77 -10.48
CA GLU A 102 23.89 6.14 -11.73
C GLU A 102 22.38 5.92 -11.61
N TRP A 103 21.64 7.01 -11.46
CA TRP A 103 20.19 6.96 -11.33
C TRP A 103 19.52 6.60 -12.66
N SER A 104 18.64 5.63 -12.62
CA SER A 104 17.84 5.21 -13.76
C SER A 104 16.66 6.15 -13.98
N ASN A 105 16.46 6.59 -15.22
CA ASN A 105 15.23 7.27 -15.64
C ASN A 105 14.05 6.30 -15.89
N GLY A 106 14.25 5.01 -15.63
CA GLY A 106 13.21 4.00 -15.71
C GLY A 106 12.14 4.16 -14.61
N TYR A 107 11.10 3.36 -14.74
CA TYR A 107 9.98 3.33 -13.81
C TYR A 107 10.03 2.05 -12.99
N THR A 108 10.00 2.18 -11.67
CA THR A 108 9.86 1.06 -10.73
C THR A 108 8.53 1.13 -10.03
N ALA A 109 7.78 0.04 -9.98
CA ALA A 109 6.48 0.01 -9.33
C ALA A 109 6.56 -0.69 -7.97
N LEU A 110 5.85 -0.18 -6.98
CA LEU A 110 5.66 -0.86 -5.71
C LEU A 110 4.68 -2.03 -5.90
N PHE A 111 5.03 -3.20 -5.40
CA PHE A 111 4.30 -4.42 -5.65
C PHE A 111 4.01 -5.19 -4.36
N SER A 112 2.74 -5.35 -4.03
CA SER A 112 2.28 -6.09 -2.84
C SER A 112 1.69 -7.47 -3.16
N CYS A 113 1.75 -7.93 -4.40
CA CYS A 113 1.03 -9.10 -4.91
C CYS A 113 -0.50 -8.98 -4.81
N GLY A 114 -1.01 -7.80 -4.47
CA GLY A 114 -2.43 -7.50 -4.34
C GLY A 114 -3.10 -7.18 -5.67
N MET A 115 -4.44 -7.20 -5.67
CA MET A 115 -5.26 -6.84 -6.83
C MET A 115 -4.94 -5.43 -7.32
N ASP A 116 -4.82 -4.45 -6.41
CA ASP A 116 -4.58 -3.04 -6.75
C ASP A 116 -3.21 -2.85 -7.39
N SER A 117 -2.16 -3.42 -6.76
CA SER A 117 -0.81 -3.31 -7.29
C SER A 117 -0.69 -3.99 -8.67
N THR A 118 -1.31 -5.15 -8.86
CA THR A 118 -1.25 -5.86 -10.14
C THR A 118 -2.03 -5.11 -11.23
N SER A 119 -3.28 -4.70 -10.98
CA SER A 119 -4.08 -3.96 -11.95
C SER A 119 -3.44 -2.63 -12.35
N GLY A 120 -2.95 -1.88 -11.36
CA GLY A 120 -2.33 -0.58 -11.59
C GLY A 120 -1.01 -0.67 -12.37
N ILE A 121 -0.19 -1.70 -12.12
CA ILE A 121 1.06 -1.91 -12.86
C ILE A 121 0.79 -2.34 -14.31
N LEU A 122 -0.09 -3.30 -14.53
CA LEU A 122 -0.46 -3.74 -15.87
C LEU A 122 -1.02 -2.60 -16.72
N ALA A 123 -1.78 -1.72 -16.11
CA ALA A 123 -2.31 -0.55 -16.80
C ALA A 123 -1.24 0.55 -17.00
N ALA A 124 -0.38 0.79 -16.00
CA ALA A 124 0.71 1.76 -16.10
C ALA A 124 1.71 1.40 -17.19
N ARG A 125 2.00 0.11 -17.38
CA ARG A 125 2.93 -0.36 -18.41
C ARG A 125 2.53 0.00 -19.84
N ARG A 126 1.27 0.20 -20.11
CA ARG A 126 0.81 0.67 -21.43
C ARG A 126 1.31 2.08 -21.75
N ARG A 127 1.74 2.83 -20.75
CA ARG A 127 2.13 4.23 -20.88
C ARG A 127 3.58 4.50 -20.49
N PHE A 128 4.15 3.67 -19.62
CA PHE A 128 5.50 3.84 -19.10
C PHE A 128 6.32 2.57 -19.28
N PRO A 129 7.61 2.69 -19.55
CA PRO A 129 8.53 1.56 -19.57
C PRO A 129 8.81 1.09 -18.13
N VAL A 130 7.85 0.41 -17.51
CA VAL A 130 8.04 -0.22 -16.20
C VAL A 130 9.04 -1.36 -16.37
N ARG A 131 10.24 -1.18 -15.82
CA ARG A 131 11.36 -2.13 -15.93
C ARG A 131 11.55 -2.97 -14.70
N GLY A 132 11.05 -2.52 -13.56
CA GLY A 132 11.22 -3.22 -12.31
C GLY A 132 10.03 -3.06 -11.38
N MET A 133 9.90 -3.99 -10.50
CA MET A 133 8.99 -3.94 -9.36
C MET A 133 9.75 -4.13 -8.08
N MET A 134 9.30 -3.49 -7.02
CA MET A 134 9.83 -3.66 -5.69
C MET A 134 8.76 -4.24 -4.77
N THR A 135 9.06 -5.37 -4.17
CA THR A 135 8.24 -5.94 -3.10
C THR A 135 9.04 -6.09 -1.81
N LEU A 136 8.35 -5.98 -0.68
CA LEU A 136 8.90 -6.43 0.59
C LEU A 136 8.47 -7.88 0.80
N HIS A 137 9.45 -8.76 0.91
CA HIS A 137 9.20 -10.17 1.16
C HIS A 137 8.70 -10.32 2.60
N PRO A 138 7.45 -10.68 2.83
CA PRO A 138 7.04 -11.18 4.13
C PRO A 138 7.46 -12.65 4.23
N ASP A 139 7.87 -13.09 5.41
CA ASP A 139 8.21 -14.49 5.68
C ASP A 139 6.96 -15.40 5.72
N PHE A 140 6.02 -15.19 4.78
CA PHE A 140 4.75 -15.91 4.74
C PHE A 140 4.67 -16.82 3.53
N PRO A 141 4.60 -18.15 3.71
CA PRO A 141 4.61 -19.13 2.62
C PRO A 141 3.56 -18.87 1.52
N ASN A 142 2.34 -18.47 1.92
CA ASN A 142 1.25 -18.23 0.97
C ASN A 142 1.49 -16.99 0.10
N LEU A 143 2.09 -15.94 0.64
CA LEU A 143 2.43 -14.75 -0.13
C LEU A 143 3.64 -15.03 -1.02
N THR A 144 4.61 -15.79 -0.54
CA THR A 144 5.75 -16.28 -1.33
C THR A 144 5.26 -17.07 -2.54
N SER A 145 4.35 -18.02 -2.35
CA SER A 145 3.80 -18.82 -3.45
C SER A 145 3.00 -17.96 -4.45
N THR A 146 2.25 -16.96 -3.97
CA THR A 146 1.56 -16.00 -4.84
C THR A 146 2.55 -15.15 -5.63
N MET A 147 3.60 -14.66 -4.98
CA MET A 147 4.66 -13.89 -5.62
C MET A 147 5.34 -14.71 -6.73
N HIS A 148 5.67 -15.97 -6.47
CA HIS A 148 6.25 -16.85 -7.49
C HIS A 148 5.32 -17.06 -8.68
N ARG A 149 4.04 -17.33 -8.44
CA ARG A 149 3.06 -17.47 -9.54
C ARG A 149 2.93 -16.20 -10.37
N LEU A 150 2.79 -15.05 -9.72
CA LEU A 150 2.70 -13.77 -10.43
C LEU A 150 4.00 -13.45 -11.17
N LYS A 151 5.17 -13.78 -10.59
CA LYS A 151 6.44 -13.62 -11.27
C LYS A 151 6.45 -14.41 -12.58
N HIS A 152 6.17 -15.71 -12.56
CA HIS A 152 6.21 -16.55 -13.75
C HIS A 152 5.08 -16.27 -14.75
N ASN A 153 3.86 -16.06 -14.26
CA ASN A 153 2.70 -15.95 -15.13
C ASN A 153 2.46 -14.52 -15.66
N VAL A 154 3.01 -13.51 -15.01
CA VAL A 154 2.74 -12.09 -15.32
C VAL A 154 4.00 -11.31 -15.63
N LEU A 155 5.01 -11.36 -14.75
CA LEU A 155 6.14 -10.44 -14.83
C LEU A 155 7.16 -10.88 -15.85
N GLU A 156 7.57 -12.15 -15.83
CA GLU A 156 8.55 -12.69 -16.78
C GLU A 156 8.07 -12.59 -18.24
N PRO A 157 6.81 -12.95 -18.59
CA PRO A 157 6.30 -12.73 -19.94
C PRO A 157 6.27 -11.26 -20.36
N LEU A 158 6.30 -10.36 -19.40
CA LEU A 158 6.30 -8.92 -19.64
C LEU A 158 7.70 -8.29 -19.54
N ASP A 159 8.74 -9.06 -19.35
CA ASP A 159 10.12 -8.58 -19.15
C ASP A 159 10.21 -7.52 -18.02
N ILE A 160 9.57 -7.82 -16.89
CA ILE A 160 9.63 -6.96 -15.70
C ILE A 160 10.46 -7.66 -14.63
N GLY A 161 11.57 -7.06 -14.25
CA GLY A 161 12.38 -7.52 -13.12
C GLY A 161 11.65 -7.37 -11.79
N LEU A 162 11.83 -8.31 -10.87
CA LEU A 162 11.29 -8.27 -9.51
C LEU A 162 12.43 -8.14 -8.50
N GLY A 163 12.58 -6.96 -7.92
CA GLY A 163 13.41 -6.72 -6.74
C GLY A 163 12.65 -7.14 -5.48
N VAL A 164 13.28 -7.96 -4.65
CA VAL A 164 12.72 -8.40 -3.37
C VAL A 164 13.60 -7.91 -2.25
N ALA A 165 13.08 -6.99 -1.43
CA ALA A 165 13.75 -6.57 -0.21
C ALA A 165 13.19 -7.36 0.98
N THR A 166 14.08 -7.76 1.88
CA THR A 166 13.68 -8.43 3.11
C THR A 166 13.27 -7.37 4.13
N ALA A 167 12.03 -7.41 4.59
CA ALA A 167 11.63 -6.64 5.76
C ALA A 167 12.30 -7.22 7.01
N PRO A 168 12.63 -6.40 8.02
CA PRO A 168 13.09 -6.91 9.29
C PRO A 168 12.14 -7.97 9.87
N PRO A 169 12.64 -9.02 10.54
CA PRO A 169 11.82 -10.07 11.12
C PRO A 169 10.69 -9.50 11.98
N HIS A 170 9.54 -10.13 11.96
CA HIS A 170 8.34 -9.73 12.70
C HIS A 170 7.66 -8.43 12.24
N GLY A 171 7.95 -7.93 11.04
CA GLY A 171 7.37 -6.70 10.47
C GLY A 171 5.91 -6.77 10.04
N ALA A 172 5.19 -7.87 10.30
CA ALA A 172 3.79 -8.01 9.90
C ALA A 172 2.86 -6.99 10.57
N MET A 173 3.24 -6.47 11.73
CA MET A 173 2.45 -5.51 12.50
C MET A 173 2.79 -4.04 12.19
N ASN A 174 3.93 -3.78 11.55
CA ASN A 174 4.35 -2.41 11.24
C ASN A 174 3.64 -1.93 9.97
N ARG A 175 2.71 -1.02 10.12
CA ARG A 175 1.84 -0.58 9.03
C ARG A 175 2.11 0.84 8.57
N LEU A 176 2.64 1.68 9.47
CA LEU A 176 2.80 3.11 9.20
C LEU A 176 4.09 3.42 8.43
N THR A 177 5.22 2.88 8.86
CA THR A 177 6.52 3.15 8.21
C THR A 177 6.81 2.24 7.01
N ARG A 178 5.99 1.23 6.75
CA ARG A 178 6.17 0.30 5.61
C ARG A 178 6.24 1.02 4.27
N GLY A 179 5.48 2.12 4.09
CA GLY A 179 5.53 2.92 2.86
C GLY A 179 6.89 3.54 2.62
N ILE A 180 7.56 4.02 3.68
CA ILE A 180 8.92 4.55 3.61
C ILE A 180 9.89 3.45 3.18
N LEU A 181 9.78 2.25 3.75
CA LEU A 181 10.61 1.11 3.34
C LEU A 181 10.41 0.74 1.87
N TYR A 182 9.17 0.72 1.38
CA TYR A 182 8.90 0.45 -0.03
C TYR A 182 9.57 1.47 -0.94
N VAL A 183 9.37 2.76 -0.65
CA VAL A 183 9.99 3.85 -1.42
C VAL A 183 11.51 3.76 -1.36
N THR A 184 12.08 3.60 -0.16
CA THR A 184 13.52 3.46 0.03
C THR A 184 14.10 2.30 -0.76
N ASN A 185 13.51 1.12 -0.69
CA ASN A 185 14.02 -0.04 -1.42
C ASN A 185 13.90 0.14 -2.95
N ALA A 186 12.88 0.85 -3.44
CA ALA A 186 12.81 1.22 -4.86
C ALA A 186 13.96 2.18 -5.24
N VAL A 187 14.27 3.13 -4.36
CA VAL A 187 15.39 4.07 -4.54
C VAL A 187 16.74 3.35 -4.51
N LEU A 188 16.93 2.33 -3.67
CA LEU A 188 18.14 1.50 -3.65
C LEU A 188 18.36 0.73 -4.97
N LEU A 189 17.35 0.61 -5.82
CA LEU A 189 17.45 0.14 -7.20
C LEU A 189 17.70 1.30 -8.19
N HIS A 190 18.09 2.46 -7.68
CA HIS A 190 18.35 3.70 -8.43
C HIS A 190 17.12 4.21 -9.22
N ALA A 191 15.90 3.95 -8.74
CA ALA A 191 14.69 4.40 -9.39
C ALA A 191 14.40 5.87 -9.06
N ARG A 192 14.33 6.73 -10.08
CA ARG A 192 13.86 8.12 -9.93
C ARG A 192 12.34 8.23 -10.01
N ASN A 193 11.70 7.36 -10.78
CA ASN A 193 10.26 7.37 -10.97
C ASN A 193 9.64 6.13 -10.33
N ILE A 194 8.84 6.33 -9.29
CA ILE A 194 8.24 5.23 -8.52
C ILE A 194 6.73 5.27 -8.72
N ILE A 195 6.17 4.19 -9.24
CA ILE A 195 4.73 4.00 -9.41
C ILE A 195 4.16 3.38 -8.13
N ILE A 196 3.17 4.04 -7.56
CA ILE A 196 2.40 3.58 -6.41
C ILE A 196 1.00 3.20 -6.93
N PRO A 197 0.78 1.94 -7.28
CA PRO A 197 -0.43 1.49 -7.98
C PRO A 197 -1.58 1.18 -7.02
N GLU A 198 -1.66 1.88 -5.91
CA GLU A 198 -2.72 1.70 -4.91
C GLU A 198 -3.96 2.49 -5.31
N VAL A 199 -5.15 1.96 -4.98
CA VAL A 199 -6.43 2.65 -5.22
C VAL A 199 -6.72 3.68 -4.13
N GLY A 200 -7.47 4.72 -4.51
CA GLY A 200 -7.75 5.84 -3.61
C GLY A 200 -8.38 5.45 -2.27
N PRO A 201 -9.41 4.61 -2.21
CA PRO A 201 -9.99 4.20 -0.92
C PRO A 201 -8.99 3.54 0.02
N THR A 202 -7.96 2.86 -0.48
CA THR A 202 -6.87 2.31 0.33
C THR A 202 -5.86 3.40 0.72
N MET A 203 -5.52 4.32 -0.19
CA MET A 203 -4.58 5.42 0.07
C MET A 203 -5.11 6.41 1.11
N TYR A 204 -6.40 6.76 1.00
CA TYR A 204 -7.08 7.71 1.87
C TYR A 204 -7.90 7.03 2.95
N GLN A 205 -7.56 5.81 3.31
CA GLN A 205 -8.32 4.85 4.09
C GLN A 205 -9.14 5.48 5.22
N PRO A 206 -10.49 5.38 5.19
CA PRO A 206 -11.33 5.89 6.26
C PRO A 206 -11.17 5.04 7.51
N ARG A 207 -11.18 5.66 8.67
CA ARG A 207 -11.38 4.94 9.93
C ARG A 207 -12.84 4.64 10.11
N PHE A 208 -13.19 3.38 10.27
CA PHE A 208 -14.57 3.00 10.59
C PHE A 208 -14.84 3.11 12.08
N THR A 209 -13.83 2.86 12.90
CA THR A 209 -13.86 3.06 14.36
C THR A 209 -12.56 3.71 14.84
N LEU A 210 -12.57 4.27 16.07
CA LEU A 210 -11.36 4.83 16.69
C LEU A 210 -10.29 3.76 16.98
N LEU A 211 -10.70 2.49 17.04
CA LEU A 211 -9.82 1.35 17.32
C LEU A 211 -9.25 0.71 16.06
N ASP A 212 -9.72 1.14 14.87
CA ASP A 212 -9.22 0.58 13.62
C ASP A 212 -7.75 0.94 13.42
N GLU A 213 -6.94 -0.08 13.32
CA GLU A 213 -5.57 0.07 12.87
C GLU A 213 -5.54 0.37 11.37
N ILE A 214 -5.13 1.58 11.03
CA ILE A 214 -5.01 1.99 9.63
C ILE A 214 -3.64 1.59 9.11
N ALA A 215 -3.62 0.79 8.05
CA ALA A 215 -2.40 0.58 7.27
C ALA A 215 -2.14 1.81 6.39
N ARG A 216 -1.44 2.81 6.92
CA ARG A 216 -1.11 4.05 6.19
C ARG A 216 0.07 3.89 5.23
N THR A 217 0.33 2.70 4.74
CA THR A 217 1.49 2.40 3.88
C THR A 217 1.61 3.34 2.68
N THR A 218 0.50 3.78 2.12
CA THR A 218 0.44 4.66 0.95
C THR A 218 -0.27 5.99 1.23
N ASP A 219 -0.38 6.38 2.51
CA ASP A 219 -0.91 7.68 2.91
C ASP A 219 -0.17 8.82 2.18
N PRO A 220 -0.88 9.77 1.54
CA PRO A 220 -0.25 10.81 0.74
C PRO A 220 0.71 11.72 1.52
N ALA A 221 0.42 12.00 2.80
CA ALA A 221 1.31 12.81 3.63
C ALA A 221 2.59 12.03 3.96
N LEU A 222 2.46 10.72 4.27
CA LEU A 222 3.62 9.85 4.49
C LEU A 222 4.50 9.76 3.23
N LEU A 223 3.89 9.58 2.06
CA LEU A 223 4.62 9.54 0.79
C LEU A 223 5.33 10.85 0.47
N THR A 224 4.73 11.99 0.82
CA THR A 224 5.37 13.31 0.69
C THR A 224 6.61 13.39 1.59
N LYS A 225 6.52 12.92 2.84
CA LYS A 225 7.65 12.83 3.76
C LYS A 225 8.74 11.89 3.26
N ALA A 226 8.36 10.73 2.69
CA ALA A 226 9.32 9.80 2.09
C ALA A 226 10.09 10.45 0.93
N LYS A 227 9.43 11.22 0.05
CA LYS A 227 10.10 12.01 -1.00
C LYS A 227 11.13 12.98 -0.41
N GLU A 228 10.73 13.69 0.61
CA GLU A 228 11.60 14.69 1.25
C GLU A 228 12.80 14.03 1.93
N LEU A 229 12.60 12.91 2.64
CA LEU A 229 13.71 12.13 3.21
C LEU A 229 14.69 11.69 2.14
N VAL A 230 14.21 11.16 1.01
CA VAL A 230 15.09 10.78 -0.11
C VAL A 230 15.90 11.98 -0.58
N ARG A 231 15.25 13.12 -0.86
CA ARG A 231 15.90 14.33 -1.35
C ARG A 231 16.97 14.86 -0.37
N LEU A 232 16.64 14.90 0.93
CA LEU A 232 17.55 15.43 1.95
C LEU A 232 18.77 14.52 2.18
N ILE A 233 18.59 13.21 2.07
CA ILE A 233 19.65 12.25 2.36
C ILE A 233 20.53 11.97 1.15
N THR A 234 19.93 11.82 -0.04
CA THR A 234 20.66 11.45 -1.26
C THR A 234 21.02 12.65 -2.14
N GLY A 235 20.43 13.83 -1.89
CA GLY A 235 20.52 14.98 -2.77
C GLY A 235 19.66 14.88 -4.06
N GLU A 236 19.03 13.73 -4.31
CA GLU A 236 18.32 13.43 -5.55
C GLU A 236 16.81 13.44 -5.37
N PRO A 237 16.07 14.19 -6.18
CA PRO A 237 14.60 14.18 -6.14
C PRO A 237 14.06 12.92 -6.81
N ILE A 238 12.96 12.39 -6.26
CA ILE A 238 12.18 11.30 -6.86
C ILE A 238 10.78 11.77 -7.23
N THR A 239 10.19 11.11 -8.23
CA THR A 239 8.80 11.30 -8.63
C THR A 239 7.96 10.12 -8.18
N LEU A 240 6.85 10.39 -7.46
CA LEU A 240 5.87 9.38 -7.08
C LEU A 240 4.63 9.52 -7.98
N ILE A 241 4.30 8.45 -8.68
CA ILE A 241 3.19 8.38 -9.65
C ILE A 241 2.10 7.50 -9.06
N LYS A 242 0.89 8.03 -8.93
CA LYS A 242 -0.25 7.36 -8.28
C LYS A 242 -1.40 7.17 -9.29
N PRO A 243 -1.28 6.23 -10.24
CA PRO A 243 -2.19 6.15 -11.38
C PRO A 243 -3.63 5.78 -11.01
N SER A 244 -3.82 5.10 -9.88
CA SER A 244 -5.12 4.59 -9.44
C SER A 244 -5.71 5.38 -8.26
N GLU A 245 -5.14 6.52 -7.87
CA GLU A 245 -5.57 7.27 -6.67
C GLU A 245 -7.00 7.78 -6.73
N ASN A 246 -7.57 7.92 -7.93
CA ASN A 246 -8.96 8.35 -8.15
C ASN A 246 -9.89 7.20 -8.55
N LEU A 247 -9.45 5.96 -8.43
CA LEU A 247 -10.24 4.77 -8.75
C LEU A 247 -10.60 3.98 -7.49
N THR A 248 -11.78 3.36 -7.52
CA THR A 248 -12.12 2.30 -6.56
C THR A 248 -11.45 0.99 -6.98
N LYS A 249 -11.48 -0.02 -6.09
CA LYS A 249 -10.92 -1.35 -6.39
C LYS A 249 -11.61 -2.02 -7.59
N ALA A 250 -12.93 -1.89 -7.71
CA ALA A 250 -13.67 -2.42 -8.85
C ALA A 250 -13.32 -1.68 -10.15
N GLU A 251 -13.21 -0.35 -10.12
CA GLU A 251 -12.81 0.45 -11.27
C GLU A 251 -11.38 0.14 -11.73
N ALA A 252 -10.42 0.03 -10.79
CA ALA A 252 -9.05 -0.35 -11.10
C ALA A 252 -8.98 -1.77 -11.68
N GLY A 253 -9.75 -2.71 -11.13
CA GLY A 253 -9.88 -4.06 -11.69
C GLY A 253 -10.43 -4.04 -13.11
N ARG A 254 -11.43 -3.20 -13.39
CA ARG A 254 -11.98 -3.03 -14.74
C ARG A 254 -11.00 -2.36 -15.72
N ALA A 255 -10.17 -1.44 -15.21
CA ALA A 255 -9.12 -0.79 -15.99
C ALA A 255 -7.95 -1.73 -16.33
N SER A 256 -7.82 -2.85 -15.65
CA SER A 256 -6.76 -3.83 -15.92
C SER A 256 -6.87 -4.37 -17.34
N PRO A 257 -5.77 -4.38 -18.10
CA PRO A 257 -5.76 -4.97 -19.46
C PRO A 257 -5.90 -6.50 -19.45
N GLN A 258 -5.66 -7.14 -18.32
CA GLN A 258 -5.72 -8.60 -18.13
C GLN A 258 -6.51 -8.91 -16.85
N PRO A 259 -7.83 -8.75 -16.87
CA PRO A 259 -8.64 -8.89 -15.67
C PRO A 259 -8.61 -10.31 -15.07
N ASP A 260 -8.42 -11.34 -15.88
CA ASP A 260 -8.39 -12.75 -15.43
C ASP A 260 -7.21 -13.03 -14.48
N ILE A 261 -6.10 -12.29 -14.62
CA ILE A 261 -4.93 -12.41 -13.75
C ILE A 261 -5.24 -11.93 -12.31
N LEU A 262 -6.23 -11.08 -12.15
CA LEU A 262 -6.55 -10.53 -10.82
C LEU A 262 -6.99 -11.61 -9.83
N SER A 263 -7.53 -12.73 -10.30
CA SER A 263 -7.84 -13.88 -9.46
C SER A 263 -6.59 -14.54 -8.86
N GLU A 264 -5.43 -14.42 -9.51
CA GLU A 264 -4.15 -14.97 -9.03
C GLU A 264 -3.49 -14.13 -7.94
N THR A 265 -3.96 -12.90 -7.71
CA THR A 265 -3.44 -11.96 -6.71
C THR A 265 -3.93 -12.29 -5.30
N THR A 266 -3.30 -11.72 -4.26
CA THR A 266 -3.80 -11.82 -2.88
C THR A 266 -3.93 -10.45 -2.24
N SER A 267 -5.09 -10.18 -1.65
CA SER A 267 -5.35 -8.97 -0.84
C SER A 267 -5.47 -9.30 0.66
N CYS A 268 -5.17 -10.53 1.03
CA CYS A 268 -5.33 -11.00 2.40
C CYS A 268 -4.20 -10.49 3.30
N VAL A 269 -4.56 -9.76 4.36
CA VAL A 269 -3.60 -9.28 5.37
C VAL A 269 -3.32 -10.32 6.46
N SER A 270 -4.12 -11.39 6.52
CA SER A 270 -4.02 -12.48 7.51
C SER A 270 -3.45 -13.77 6.92
N THR A 271 -2.70 -13.68 5.82
CA THR A 271 -2.14 -14.87 5.12
C THR A 271 -1.29 -15.75 6.00
N MET A 272 -0.66 -15.21 7.04
CA MET A 272 0.18 -15.98 7.97
C MET A 272 -0.60 -16.99 8.82
N PHE A 273 -1.92 -16.80 8.97
CA PHE A 273 -2.77 -17.64 9.82
C PHE A 273 -3.56 -18.70 9.04
N ILE A 274 -3.37 -18.78 7.72
CA ILE A 274 -4.13 -19.71 6.87
C ILE A 274 -3.35 -21.02 6.74
N SER A 275 -3.77 -22.03 7.46
CA SER A 275 -3.21 -23.39 7.38
C SER A 275 -3.82 -24.23 6.25
N SER A 276 -4.93 -23.78 5.64
CA SER A 276 -5.71 -24.54 4.67
C SER A 276 -5.14 -24.57 3.24
N GLY A 277 -4.06 -23.83 2.96
CA GLY A 277 -3.54 -23.68 1.59
C GLY A 277 -4.35 -22.70 0.72
N GLU A 278 -5.46 -22.17 1.21
CA GLU A 278 -6.25 -21.17 0.51
C GLU A 278 -5.55 -19.80 0.52
N PRO A 279 -5.58 -19.05 -0.58
CA PRO A 279 -4.89 -17.76 -0.68
C PRO A 279 -5.55 -16.64 0.14
N HIS A 280 -6.80 -16.82 0.56
CA HIS A 280 -7.63 -15.81 1.21
C HIS A 280 -8.31 -16.31 2.47
N CYS A 281 -8.16 -15.60 3.60
CA CYS A 281 -8.87 -15.94 4.84
C CYS A 281 -10.39 -15.74 4.72
N GLY A 282 -10.82 -14.80 3.90
CA GLY A 282 -12.23 -14.44 3.71
C GLY A 282 -12.82 -13.53 4.77
N SER A 283 -12.15 -13.30 5.90
CA SER A 283 -12.68 -12.53 7.03
C SER A 283 -12.02 -11.16 7.22
N CYS A 284 -10.75 -10.98 6.87
CA CYS A 284 -10.09 -9.68 7.02
C CYS A 284 -10.68 -8.63 6.07
N TYR A 285 -10.50 -7.36 6.40
CA TYR A 285 -10.99 -6.23 5.61
C TYR A 285 -10.57 -6.33 4.13
N GLY A 286 -9.29 -6.64 3.85
CA GLY A 286 -8.79 -6.80 2.48
C GLY A 286 -9.53 -7.89 1.68
N CYS A 287 -9.87 -9.01 2.33
CA CYS A 287 -10.66 -10.09 1.70
C CYS A 287 -12.12 -9.68 1.49
N VAL A 288 -12.74 -8.98 2.43
CA VAL A 288 -14.13 -8.51 2.30
C VAL A 288 -14.24 -7.55 1.12
N VAL A 289 -13.43 -6.48 1.08
CA VAL A 289 -13.45 -5.49 0.00
C VAL A 289 -13.13 -6.13 -1.36
N ARG A 290 -12.16 -7.05 -1.41
CA ARG A 290 -11.83 -7.80 -2.63
C ARG A 290 -13.02 -8.59 -3.15
N ARG A 291 -13.69 -9.37 -2.29
CA ARG A 291 -14.85 -10.19 -2.65
C ARG A 291 -15.98 -9.33 -3.24
N LEU A 292 -16.27 -8.19 -2.60
CA LEU A 292 -17.28 -7.24 -3.10
C LEU A 292 -16.89 -6.68 -4.46
N ALA A 293 -15.62 -6.29 -4.65
CA ALA A 293 -15.15 -5.80 -5.94
C ALA A 293 -15.28 -6.85 -7.06
N PHE A 294 -14.90 -8.11 -6.80
CA PHE A 294 -15.06 -9.20 -7.78
C PHE A 294 -16.53 -9.46 -8.13
N SER A 295 -17.45 -9.36 -7.16
CA SER A 295 -18.89 -9.48 -7.41
C SER A 295 -19.39 -8.37 -8.34
N VAL A 296 -18.98 -7.11 -8.13
CA VAL A 296 -19.32 -5.99 -9.00
C VAL A 296 -18.75 -6.19 -10.41
N LEU A 297 -17.52 -6.65 -10.53
CA LEU A 297 -16.87 -6.95 -11.80
C LEU A 297 -17.57 -8.10 -12.57
N GLY A 298 -18.31 -8.95 -11.88
CA GLY A 298 -18.88 -10.19 -12.43
C GLY A 298 -17.81 -11.22 -12.78
N GLN A 299 -16.69 -11.19 -12.08
CA GLN A 299 -15.58 -12.11 -12.27
C GLN A 299 -15.51 -13.15 -11.14
N LYS A 300 -15.02 -14.34 -11.47
CA LYS A 300 -14.76 -15.39 -10.50
C LYS A 300 -13.46 -15.12 -9.77
N ASP A 301 -13.50 -15.12 -8.44
CA ASP A 301 -12.31 -15.07 -7.60
C ASP A 301 -11.92 -16.48 -7.11
N ARG A 302 -10.72 -16.60 -6.55
CA ARG A 302 -10.30 -17.82 -5.85
C ARG A 302 -11.14 -18.06 -4.61
N PRO A 303 -11.20 -19.33 -4.16
CA PRO A 303 -11.91 -19.67 -2.93
C PRO A 303 -11.41 -18.89 -1.71
N TYR A 304 -12.29 -18.72 -0.77
CA TYR A 304 -12.02 -18.12 0.54
C TYR A 304 -12.23 -19.15 1.63
N TRP A 305 -11.33 -19.20 2.60
CA TRP A 305 -11.46 -20.11 3.73
C TRP A 305 -12.74 -19.86 4.56
N LYS A 306 -13.11 -18.58 4.75
CA LYS A 306 -14.35 -18.19 5.46
C LYS A 306 -15.29 -17.40 4.57
N THR A 307 -16.57 -17.42 4.89
CA THR A 307 -17.61 -16.75 4.08
C THR A 307 -17.56 -15.22 4.15
N GLY A 308 -16.95 -14.63 5.17
CA GLY A 308 -16.98 -13.17 5.42
C GLY A 308 -18.22 -12.71 6.21
N PHE A 309 -19.08 -13.62 6.63
CA PHE A 309 -20.29 -13.32 7.42
C PHE A 309 -20.29 -14.04 8.78
N THR A 310 -19.13 -14.48 9.25
CA THR A 310 -18.94 -15.15 10.54
C THR A 310 -17.72 -14.60 11.25
N GLY A 311 -17.77 -14.47 12.58
CA GLY A 311 -16.67 -13.96 13.40
C GLY A 311 -16.20 -12.58 12.91
N GLU A 312 -14.90 -12.34 12.89
CA GLU A 312 -14.26 -11.08 12.42
C GLU A 312 -14.75 -10.63 11.02
N GLY A 313 -15.06 -11.60 10.13
CA GLY A 313 -15.59 -11.28 8.80
C GLY A 313 -16.98 -10.66 8.85
N ALA A 314 -17.82 -11.05 9.81
CA ALA A 314 -19.13 -10.44 10.03
C ALA A 314 -18.97 -8.99 10.48
N ASP A 315 -18.07 -8.72 11.42
CA ASP A 315 -17.82 -7.37 11.93
C ASP A 315 -17.25 -6.46 10.82
N ASN A 316 -16.24 -6.91 10.08
CA ASN A 316 -15.67 -6.17 8.97
C ASN A 316 -16.70 -5.87 7.88
N THR A 317 -17.57 -6.84 7.55
CA THR A 317 -18.63 -6.64 6.56
C THR A 317 -19.68 -5.66 7.08
N ALA A 318 -20.12 -5.79 8.32
CA ALA A 318 -21.10 -4.91 8.92
C ALA A 318 -20.60 -3.47 9.03
N HIS A 319 -19.35 -3.27 9.45
CA HIS A 319 -18.72 -1.95 9.52
C HIS A 319 -18.61 -1.29 8.14
N LEU A 320 -18.19 -2.05 7.12
CA LEU A 320 -18.08 -1.54 5.74
C LEU A 320 -19.45 -1.17 5.17
N VAL A 321 -20.47 -1.99 5.39
CA VAL A 321 -21.86 -1.71 4.97
C VAL A 321 -22.40 -0.50 5.70
N ARG A 322 -22.22 -0.41 7.00
CA ARG A 322 -22.63 0.73 7.81
C ARG A 322 -21.98 2.03 7.31
N PHE A 323 -20.66 2.03 7.19
CA PHE A 323 -19.95 3.19 6.63
C PHE A 323 -20.53 3.62 5.28
N SER A 324 -20.74 2.64 4.38
CA SER A 324 -21.25 2.91 3.03
C SER A 324 -22.65 3.50 3.03
N LEU A 325 -23.55 2.99 3.90
CA LEU A 325 -24.90 3.51 4.07
C LEU A 325 -24.88 4.91 4.69
N ASP A 326 -24.12 5.11 5.77
CA ASP A 326 -23.99 6.38 6.45
C ASP A 326 -23.47 7.44 5.47
N PHE A 327 -22.43 7.11 4.71
CA PHE A 327 -21.84 8.03 3.74
C PHE A 327 -22.80 8.45 2.61
N LEU A 328 -23.67 7.54 2.15
CA LEU A 328 -24.61 7.82 1.06
C LEU A 328 -25.90 8.48 1.51
N VAL A 329 -26.43 8.09 2.68
CA VAL A 329 -27.79 8.44 3.13
C VAL A 329 -27.77 9.50 4.22
N ASN A 330 -26.80 9.40 5.13
CA ASN A 330 -26.67 10.31 6.27
C ASN A 330 -25.19 10.60 6.59
N PRO A 331 -24.51 11.43 5.76
CA PRO A 331 -23.09 11.72 5.94
C PRO A 331 -22.72 12.28 7.32
N GLU A 332 -23.68 12.89 8.02
CA GLU A 332 -23.48 13.41 9.38
C GLU A 332 -23.24 12.31 10.42
N SER A 333 -23.64 11.07 10.13
CA SER A 333 -23.39 9.92 11.01
C SER A 333 -22.01 9.28 10.81
N VAL A 334 -21.30 9.63 9.74
CA VAL A 334 -19.91 9.23 9.55
C VAL A 334 -19.04 9.93 10.57
N PRO A 335 -18.12 9.23 11.27
CA PRO A 335 -17.24 9.85 12.25
C PRO A 335 -16.54 11.09 11.67
N TRP A 336 -16.58 12.21 12.42
CA TRP A 336 -16.10 13.53 11.97
C TRP A 336 -14.64 13.48 11.47
N TYR A 337 -13.77 12.73 12.16
CA TYR A 337 -12.37 12.57 11.79
C TYR A 337 -12.18 11.84 10.44
N THR A 338 -13.12 10.94 10.09
CA THR A 338 -13.15 10.27 8.79
C THR A 338 -13.58 11.25 7.70
N MET A 339 -14.66 12.00 7.95
CA MET A 339 -15.16 12.99 6.98
C MET A 339 -14.18 14.14 6.78
N GLU A 340 -13.52 14.60 7.84
CA GLU A 340 -12.48 15.62 7.75
C GLU A 340 -11.31 15.17 6.87
N ASN A 341 -10.85 13.93 7.02
CA ASN A 341 -9.81 13.37 6.19
C ASN A 341 -10.24 13.27 4.71
N ILE A 342 -11.44 12.76 4.44
CA ILE A 342 -11.97 12.64 3.07
C ILE A 342 -12.10 14.03 2.41
N ARG A 343 -12.64 15.01 3.12
CA ARG A 343 -12.83 16.40 2.65
C ARG A 343 -11.48 17.11 2.47
N GLY A 344 -10.56 16.94 3.39
CA GLY A 344 -9.22 17.54 3.32
C GLY A 344 -8.45 17.12 2.06
N TYR A 345 -8.72 15.91 1.54
CA TYR A 345 -8.17 15.43 0.28
C TYR A 345 -9.11 15.60 -0.93
N HIS A 346 -10.27 16.21 -0.77
CA HIS A 346 -11.28 16.39 -1.84
C HIS A 346 -11.67 15.07 -2.52
N LYS A 347 -11.97 14.03 -1.72
CA LYS A 347 -12.24 12.66 -2.20
C LYS A 347 -13.68 12.18 -1.98
N GLU A 348 -14.62 13.09 -1.72
CA GLU A 348 -16.02 12.73 -1.43
C GLU A 348 -16.65 11.90 -2.55
N GLU A 349 -16.42 12.27 -3.83
CA GLU A 349 -16.97 11.53 -4.96
C GLU A 349 -16.33 10.15 -5.10
N LEU A 350 -15.03 10.02 -4.82
CA LEU A 350 -14.36 8.73 -4.79
C LEU A 350 -14.98 7.81 -3.73
N PHE A 351 -15.21 8.33 -2.52
CA PHE A 351 -15.81 7.54 -1.44
C PHE A 351 -17.29 7.26 -1.67
N ARG A 352 -18.02 8.14 -2.37
CA ARG A 352 -19.39 7.84 -2.84
C ARG A 352 -19.41 6.63 -3.77
N ARG A 353 -18.50 6.58 -4.74
CA ARG A 353 -18.36 5.45 -5.66
C ARG A 353 -17.91 4.19 -4.95
N PHE A 354 -16.98 4.29 -4.01
CA PHE A 354 -16.53 3.19 -3.16
C PHE A 354 -17.68 2.62 -2.32
N ALA A 355 -18.49 3.47 -1.71
CA ALA A 355 -19.66 3.06 -0.94
C ALA A 355 -20.67 2.30 -1.82
N LEU A 356 -20.98 2.82 -3.01
CA LEU A 356 -21.85 2.14 -3.98
C LEU A 356 -21.30 0.79 -4.43
N ASP A 357 -19.98 0.68 -4.66
CA ASP A 357 -19.34 -0.59 -5.03
C ASP A 357 -19.49 -1.65 -3.95
N ASN A 358 -19.29 -1.26 -2.68
CA ASN A 358 -19.43 -2.17 -1.55
C ASN A 358 -20.86 -2.68 -1.41
N LEU A 359 -21.85 -1.77 -1.50
CA LEU A 359 -23.26 -2.15 -1.36
C LEU A 359 -23.75 -2.97 -2.57
N ALA A 360 -23.38 -2.60 -3.77
CA ALA A 360 -23.69 -3.37 -4.97
C ALA A 360 -23.02 -4.76 -4.94
N GLY A 361 -21.76 -4.81 -4.53
CA GLY A 361 -21.03 -6.06 -4.38
C GLY A 361 -21.70 -7.01 -3.39
N LEU A 362 -22.18 -6.48 -2.25
CA LEU A 362 -22.91 -7.27 -1.26
C LEU A 362 -24.19 -7.88 -1.83
N VAL A 363 -24.98 -7.08 -2.56
CA VAL A 363 -26.24 -7.52 -3.18
C VAL A 363 -26.00 -8.58 -4.26
N LEU A 364 -24.87 -8.51 -4.96
CA LEU A 364 -24.50 -9.45 -6.02
C LEU A 364 -23.81 -10.71 -5.53
N LEU A 365 -23.41 -10.79 -4.26
CA LEU A 365 -22.87 -12.03 -3.71
C LEU A 365 -23.91 -13.15 -3.81
N PRO A 366 -23.46 -14.38 -4.15
CA PRO A 366 -24.36 -15.52 -4.17
C PRO A 366 -25.14 -15.62 -2.85
N ASP A 367 -26.43 -15.97 -2.95
CA ASP A 367 -27.28 -16.17 -1.77
C ASP A 367 -26.63 -17.24 -0.89
N SER A 368 -26.18 -16.82 0.26
CA SER A 368 -25.76 -17.73 1.31
C SER A 368 -26.92 -17.90 2.27
N HIS A 369 -27.07 -19.08 2.86
CA HIS A 369 -28.09 -19.30 3.91
C HIS A 369 -27.79 -18.49 5.20
N ASN A 370 -26.81 -17.55 5.13
CA ASN A 370 -26.40 -16.72 6.26
C ASN A 370 -27.41 -15.61 6.53
N LEU A 371 -28.02 -15.63 7.71
CA LEU A 371 -29.03 -14.66 8.11
C LEU A 371 -28.52 -13.21 8.13
N LEU A 372 -27.23 -12.98 8.52
CA LEU A 372 -26.63 -11.66 8.53
C LEU A 372 -26.56 -11.10 7.10
N GLN A 373 -26.09 -11.89 6.13
CA GLN A 373 -26.05 -11.47 4.74
C GLN A 373 -27.44 -11.05 4.25
N LYS A 374 -28.45 -11.86 4.47
CA LYS A 374 -29.84 -11.55 4.06
C LYS A 374 -30.34 -10.24 4.66
N ARG A 375 -30.17 -10.04 5.96
CA ARG A 375 -30.57 -8.80 6.65
C ARG A 375 -29.81 -7.56 6.13
N LEU A 376 -28.51 -7.70 5.88
CA LEU A 376 -27.72 -6.59 5.31
C LEU A 376 -28.18 -6.25 3.89
N VAL A 377 -28.46 -7.25 3.04
CA VAL A 377 -28.98 -7.03 1.69
C VAL A 377 -30.37 -6.36 1.74
N GLU A 378 -31.28 -6.81 2.58
CA GLU A 378 -32.59 -6.19 2.75
C GLU A 378 -32.47 -4.73 3.21
N LEU A 379 -31.60 -4.46 4.18
CA LEU A 379 -31.32 -3.11 4.66
C LEU A 379 -30.79 -2.21 3.53
N VAL A 380 -29.82 -2.69 2.76
CA VAL A 380 -29.23 -1.95 1.64
C VAL A 380 -30.28 -1.63 0.58
N LEU A 381 -31.08 -2.61 0.17
CA LEU A 381 -32.13 -2.41 -0.84
C LEU A 381 -33.20 -1.45 -0.36
N SER A 382 -33.53 -1.45 0.95
CA SER A 382 -34.51 -0.51 1.52
C SER A 382 -34.01 0.93 1.58
N LYS A 383 -32.70 1.16 1.74
CA LYS A 383 -32.12 2.49 1.97
C LYS A 383 -31.60 3.14 0.69
N VAL A 384 -31.01 2.37 -0.23
CA VAL A 384 -30.35 2.89 -1.43
C VAL A 384 -31.18 2.63 -2.68
N GLY A 385 -31.95 1.53 -2.71
CA GLY A 385 -32.75 1.12 -3.84
C GLY A 385 -31.95 0.29 -4.87
N LYS A 386 -32.64 -0.66 -5.48
CA LYS A 386 -32.04 -1.63 -6.42
C LYS A 386 -31.52 -0.95 -7.69
N SER A 387 -32.29 -0.01 -8.24
CA SER A 387 -31.92 0.66 -9.51
C SER A 387 -30.58 1.39 -9.41
N GLN A 388 -30.33 2.12 -8.33
CA GLN A 388 -29.07 2.86 -8.15
C GLN A 388 -27.86 1.92 -8.11
N LEU A 389 -27.98 0.76 -7.51
CA LEU A 389 -26.93 -0.25 -7.44
C LEU A 389 -26.71 -0.93 -8.80
N GLU A 390 -27.79 -1.25 -9.52
CA GLU A 390 -27.73 -1.81 -10.88
C GLU A 390 -27.07 -0.83 -11.85
N ASP A 391 -27.41 0.45 -11.78
CA ASP A 391 -26.80 1.51 -12.59
C ASP A 391 -25.28 1.61 -12.31
N ARG A 392 -24.89 1.47 -11.06
CA ARG A 392 -23.47 1.49 -10.69
C ARG A 392 -22.72 0.27 -11.26
N VAL A 393 -23.30 -0.92 -11.16
CA VAL A 393 -22.76 -2.16 -11.73
C VAL A 393 -22.65 -2.05 -13.25
N ALA A 394 -23.69 -1.56 -13.91
CA ALA A 394 -23.69 -1.35 -15.37
C ALA A 394 -22.57 -0.39 -15.79
N ARG A 395 -22.38 0.71 -15.07
CA ARG A 395 -21.28 1.65 -15.32
C ARG A 395 -19.91 0.99 -15.17
N ILE A 396 -19.69 0.17 -14.15
CA ILE A 396 -18.41 -0.52 -13.95
C ILE A 396 -18.19 -1.53 -15.08
N ARG A 397 -19.17 -2.39 -15.37
CA ARG A 397 -19.01 -3.45 -16.37
C ARG A 397 -18.92 -2.91 -17.80
N GLY A 398 -19.67 -1.84 -18.12
CA GLY A 398 -19.67 -1.17 -19.43
C GLY A 398 -18.65 -0.04 -19.57
N GLY A 399 -18.12 0.47 -18.46
CA GLY A 399 -17.24 1.64 -18.44
C GLY A 399 -15.83 1.36 -18.96
N ARG A 400 -15.23 2.42 -19.53
CA ARG A 400 -13.80 2.49 -19.80
C ARG A 400 -13.19 3.38 -18.74
N TYR A 401 -12.38 2.80 -17.86
CA TYR A 401 -11.65 3.55 -16.83
C TYR A 401 -10.23 3.79 -17.31
N SER A 402 -9.80 5.04 -17.24
CA SER A 402 -8.41 5.44 -17.51
C SER A 402 -7.69 5.72 -16.20
N LEU A 403 -6.44 5.31 -16.14
CA LEU A 403 -5.56 5.72 -15.06
C LEU A 403 -5.18 7.18 -15.21
N ASP A 404 -5.12 7.90 -14.10
CA ASP A 404 -4.68 9.29 -14.08
C ASP A 404 -3.15 9.35 -13.96
N PHE A 405 -2.50 9.86 -14.98
CA PHE A 405 -1.06 10.06 -15.03
C PHE A 405 -0.66 11.53 -15.02
N GLN A 406 -1.60 12.45 -14.73
CA GLN A 406 -1.35 13.89 -14.81
C GLN A 406 -0.33 14.40 -13.78
N SER A 407 -0.03 13.63 -12.73
CA SER A 407 1.02 13.95 -11.77
C SER A 407 2.45 13.90 -12.35
N VAL A 408 2.58 13.53 -13.63
CA VAL A 408 3.88 13.42 -14.33
C VAL A 408 4.06 14.60 -15.29
N SER A 409 4.11 15.81 -14.77
CA SER A 409 4.16 17.01 -15.62
C SER A 409 5.53 17.34 -16.21
N SER A 410 6.54 16.46 -16.18
CA SER A 410 7.84 16.79 -16.75
C SER A 410 8.74 15.63 -17.20
N ALA A 411 8.29 14.38 -17.17
CA ALA A 411 9.09 13.32 -17.79
C ALA A 411 8.82 13.27 -19.30
N PRO A 412 9.84 13.28 -20.17
CA PRO A 412 9.62 13.16 -21.60
C PRO A 412 8.90 11.84 -21.89
N LEU A 413 7.74 11.92 -22.56
CA LEU A 413 7.07 10.78 -23.13
C LEU A 413 8.03 10.14 -24.13
N VAL A 414 8.48 8.94 -23.84
CA VAL A 414 9.22 8.15 -24.83
C VAL A 414 8.24 7.88 -25.97
N SER A 415 8.53 8.45 -27.15
CA SER A 415 7.76 8.17 -28.35
C SER A 415 7.71 6.66 -28.57
N SER A 416 6.50 6.11 -28.67
CA SER A 416 6.24 4.70 -28.91
C SER A 416 6.49 4.33 -30.38
N GLU A 417 7.73 4.51 -30.86
CA GLU A 417 8.21 3.87 -32.07
C GLU A 417 8.97 2.60 -31.72
N GLY A 418 8.25 1.65 -31.19
CA GLY A 418 8.69 0.30 -30.98
C GLY A 418 7.51 -0.63 -31.16
N ASN A 419 7.33 -1.16 -32.37
CA ASN A 419 6.34 -2.16 -32.71
C ASN A 419 6.37 -3.33 -31.74
N LEU A 420 5.49 -3.31 -30.74
CA LEU A 420 5.10 -4.51 -30.01
C LEU A 420 3.94 -5.16 -30.76
N ARG A 421 4.26 -6.08 -31.65
CA ARG A 421 3.29 -7.07 -32.17
C ARG A 421 3.06 -8.09 -31.05
N TYR A 422 1.82 -8.23 -30.64
CA TYR A 422 1.30 -9.36 -29.89
C TYR A 422 0.70 -10.39 -30.87
#